data_009fd69a9b5456f580a47a700c8d1822
#
_entry.id   009fd69a9b5456f580a47a700c8d1822
#
_cell.length_a   1.000
_cell.length_b   1.000
_cell.length_c   1.000
_cell.angle_alpha   90.00
_cell.angle_beta   90.00
_cell.angle_gamma   90.00
#
_symmetry.space_group_name_H-M   'P 1'
#
loop_
_entity.id
_entity.type
_entity.pdbx_description
1 polymer ?
#
loop_
_entity_poly.entity_id
_entity_poly.type
_entity_poly.pdbx_seq_one_letter_code
_entity_poly.pdbx_strand_id
1 'polypeptide(L)'
;VPNHTTRTGAHIRDGVDLKRVMYTVVLALLPALFFGMWNVGYQHFSQIGGDLSFWHLMGYGATKVLPMVIVSYGVGLGIEFLFAIKRGHEVNEGYLVTGMLIPLIMPVELPLWMLALAVAFAVVLGKEVFGGTGMNILNPALLARAFAFFSYAPYMSGDKVWVADAAKLDAVSGETILGTLADGGGQVSHSVMDMFMGYVPGSIGETSVLMILIGAALL
;
A
#
# COMPACT_ATOMS: atom_id res chain seq x y z
N VAL A 1 -3.23 -29.85 16.13
CA VAL A 1 -1.86 -29.98 16.63
C VAL A 1 -1.95 -30.19 18.13
N PRO A 2 -1.41 -31.29 18.68
CA PRO A 2 -1.42 -31.50 20.13
C PRO A 2 -0.64 -30.38 20.81
N ASN A 3 -1.31 -29.67 21.67
CA ASN A 3 -0.76 -28.56 22.41
C ASN A 3 0.05 -29.12 23.58
N HIS A 4 1.36 -29.21 23.41
CA HIS A 4 2.30 -29.61 24.47
C HIS A 4 2.40 -28.48 25.50
N THR A 5 1.44 -28.42 26.41
CA THR A 5 1.52 -27.51 27.54
C THR A 5 2.58 -28.04 28.53
N THR A 6 3.47 -27.16 28.95
CA THR A 6 4.38 -27.47 30.05
C THR A 6 3.57 -27.79 31.32
N ARG A 7 3.92 -28.87 32.01
CA ARG A 7 3.19 -29.33 33.21
C ARG A 7 3.45 -28.46 34.46
N THR A 8 4.38 -27.51 34.36
CA THR A 8 4.81 -26.67 35.48
C THR A 8 4.81 -25.23 35.07
N GLY A 9 3.96 -24.41 35.69
CA GLY A 9 3.86 -22.97 35.51
C GLY A 9 2.43 -22.48 35.22
N ALA A 10 2.14 -21.24 35.58
CA ALA A 10 0.89 -20.55 35.22
C ALA A 10 0.96 -20.12 33.75
N HIS A 11 0.06 -20.59 32.91
CA HIS A 11 -0.07 -20.17 31.53
C HIS A 11 -1.19 -19.14 31.43
N ILE A 12 -0.82 -17.89 31.24
CA ILE A 12 -1.77 -16.82 30.90
C ILE A 12 -1.92 -16.85 29.37
N ARG A 13 -3.11 -17.14 28.88
CA ARG A 13 -3.47 -17.02 27.46
C ARG A 13 -4.39 -15.82 27.30
N ASP A 14 -4.02 -14.94 26.39
CA ASP A 14 -4.92 -13.90 25.92
C ASP A 14 -5.94 -14.53 24.96
N GLY A 15 -7.20 -14.05 25.03
CA GLY A 15 -8.26 -14.39 24.07
C GLY A 15 -8.12 -13.69 22.72
N VAL A 16 -7.06 -12.92 22.50
CA VAL A 16 -6.82 -12.24 21.22
C VAL A 16 -6.17 -13.21 20.24
N ASP A 17 -6.94 -13.58 19.21
CA ASP A 17 -6.46 -14.41 18.11
C ASP A 17 -5.72 -13.57 17.07
N LEU A 18 -4.74 -14.18 16.36
CA LEU A 18 -3.98 -13.56 15.27
C LEU A 18 -4.92 -12.95 14.20
N LYS A 19 -6.03 -13.62 13.90
CA LYS A 19 -7.07 -13.12 12.99
C LYS A 19 -7.59 -11.76 13.40
N ARG A 20 -7.95 -11.61 14.68
CA ARG A 20 -8.47 -10.34 15.21
C ARG A 20 -7.45 -9.21 15.05
N VAL A 21 -6.20 -9.47 15.38
CA VAL A 21 -5.11 -8.47 15.23
C VAL A 21 -4.96 -8.07 13.77
N MET A 22 -4.90 -9.03 12.83
CA MET A 22 -4.76 -8.72 11.40
C MET A 22 -5.95 -7.94 10.84
N TYR A 23 -7.18 -8.28 11.22
CA TYR A 23 -8.36 -7.52 10.82
C TYR A 23 -8.35 -6.10 11.38
N THR A 24 -7.95 -5.90 12.63
CA THR A 24 -7.86 -4.56 13.22
C THR A 24 -6.86 -3.68 12.46
N VAL A 25 -5.71 -4.24 12.07
CA VAL A 25 -4.73 -3.51 11.26
C VAL A 25 -5.30 -3.17 9.87
N VAL A 26 -6.01 -4.09 9.21
CA VAL A 26 -6.66 -3.80 7.91
C VAL A 26 -7.70 -2.69 8.07
N LEU A 27 -8.52 -2.71 9.14
CA LEU A 27 -9.47 -1.64 9.42
C LEU A 27 -8.78 -0.29 9.65
N ALA A 28 -7.63 -0.29 10.33
CA ALA A 28 -6.82 0.91 10.54
C ALA A 28 -6.21 1.49 9.24
N LEU A 29 -6.04 0.67 8.21
CA LEU A 29 -5.57 1.13 6.89
C LEU A 29 -6.69 1.70 6.00
N LEU A 30 -7.97 1.41 6.29
CA LEU A 30 -9.09 1.87 5.46
C LEU A 30 -9.20 3.40 5.35
N PRO A 31 -9.04 4.20 6.42
CA PRO A 31 -9.07 5.66 6.29
C PRO A 31 -8.05 6.18 5.27
N ALA A 32 -6.82 5.66 5.31
CA ALA A 32 -5.77 6.03 4.36
C ALA A 32 -6.10 5.57 2.93
N LEU A 33 -6.69 4.39 2.76
CA LEU A 33 -7.13 3.89 1.46
C LEU A 33 -8.24 4.76 0.85
N PHE A 34 -9.29 5.07 1.61
CA PHE A 34 -10.39 5.90 1.12
C PHE A 34 -9.95 7.31 0.77
N PHE A 35 -9.14 7.91 1.63
CA PHE A 35 -8.56 9.21 1.33
C PHE A 35 -7.64 9.15 0.12
N GLY A 36 -6.81 8.12 -0.01
CA GLY A 36 -5.92 7.92 -1.14
C GLY A 36 -6.68 7.82 -2.47
N MET A 37 -7.78 7.08 -2.52
CA MET A 37 -8.65 7.04 -3.70
C MET A 37 -9.19 8.42 -4.05
N TRP A 38 -9.69 9.16 -3.06
CA TRP A 38 -10.16 10.52 -3.28
C TRP A 38 -9.04 11.45 -3.75
N ASN A 39 -7.85 11.39 -3.12
CA ASN A 39 -6.72 12.24 -3.47
C ASN A 39 -6.17 11.96 -4.88
N VAL A 40 -6.15 10.71 -5.34
CA VAL A 40 -5.79 10.36 -6.72
C VAL A 40 -6.70 11.08 -7.73
N GLY A 41 -8.02 11.10 -7.47
CA GLY A 41 -8.96 11.89 -8.28
C GLY A 41 -8.71 13.38 -8.15
N TYR A 42 -8.49 13.89 -6.95
CA TYR A 42 -8.25 15.31 -6.71
C TYR A 42 -7.00 15.82 -7.44
N GLN A 43 -5.88 15.12 -7.36
CA GLN A 43 -4.64 15.49 -8.05
C GLN A 43 -4.83 15.52 -9.58
N HIS A 44 -5.57 14.55 -10.12
CA HIS A 44 -5.86 14.52 -11.56
C HIS A 44 -6.75 15.70 -12.00
N PHE A 45 -7.94 15.86 -11.38
CA PHE A 45 -8.92 16.86 -11.83
C PHE A 45 -8.55 18.29 -11.45
N SER A 46 -7.80 18.53 -10.39
CA SER A 46 -7.30 19.86 -10.04
C SER A 46 -6.35 20.44 -11.09
N GLN A 47 -5.62 19.59 -11.81
CA GLN A 47 -4.69 20.03 -12.87
C GLN A 47 -5.38 20.26 -14.21
N ILE A 48 -6.49 19.57 -14.48
CA ILE A 48 -7.24 19.70 -15.75
C ILE A 48 -8.34 20.78 -15.65
N GLY A 49 -8.65 21.28 -14.46
CA GLY A 49 -9.79 22.17 -14.24
C GLY A 49 -11.14 21.47 -14.35
N GLY A 50 -11.19 20.18 -14.01
CA GLY A 50 -12.40 19.36 -14.07
C GLY A 50 -13.35 19.53 -12.87
N ASP A 51 -14.43 18.74 -12.85
CA ASP A 51 -15.42 18.73 -11.78
C ASP A 51 -14.81 18.13 -10.49
N LEU A 52 -14.76 18.93 -9.42
CA LEU A 52 -14.23 18.56 -8.11
C LEU A 52 -15.32 17.97 -7.18
N SER A 53 -16.41 17.43 -7.74
CA SER A 53 -17.43 16.75 -6.94
C SER A 53 -16.84 15.55 -6.23
N PHE A 54 -17.14 15.40 -4.94
CA PHE A 54 -16.59 14.31 -4.08
C PHE A 54 -16.77 12.92 -4.70
N TRP A 55 -17.96 12.60 -5.18
CA TRP A 55 -18.27 11.28 -5.76
C TRP A 55 -17.55 11.03 -7.07
N HIS A 56 -17.34 12.09 -7.88
CA HIS A 56 -16.61 12.01 -9.14
C HIS A 56 -15.13 11.71 -8.88
N LEU A 57 -14.50 12.43 -7.96
CA LEU A 57 -13.12 12.22 -7.55
C LEU A 57 -12.90 10.82 -6.98
N MET A 58 -13.77 10.41 -6.05
CA MET A 58 -13.73 9.09 -5.44
C MET A 58 -13.91 7.96 -6.47
N GLY A 59 -14.87 8.11 -7.39
CA GLY A 59 -15.12 7.14 -8.45
C GLY A 59 -13.91 6.97 -9.36
N TYR A 60 -13.33 8.07 -9.83
CA TYR A 60 -12.13 8.03 -10.67
C TYR A 60 -10.94 7.37 -9.93
N GLY A 61 -10.65 7.80 -8.70
CA GLY A 61 -9.56 7.20 -7.92
C GLY A 61 -9.79 5.73 -7.63
N ALA A 62 -11.04 5.33 -7.38
CA ALA A 62 -11.37 3.91 -7.19
C ALA A 62 -11.06 3.08 -8.44
N THR A 63 -11.32 3.58 -9.66
CA THR A 63 -10.97 2.85 -10.90
C THR A 63 -9.48 2.64 -11.09
N LYS A 64 -8.63 3.47 -10.48
CA LYS A 64 -7.17 3.34 -10.51
C LYS A 64 -6.64 2.46 -9.37
N VAL A 65 -7.11 2.68 -8.16
CA VAL A 65 -6.58 2.03 -6.95
C VAL A 65 -7.13 0.62 -6.74
N LEU A 66 -8.43 0.39 -6.97
CA LEU A 66 -9.03 -0.94 -6.75
C LEU A 66 -8.40 -2.06 -7.60
N PRO A 67 -8.08 -1.86 -8.89
CA PRO A 67 -7.35 -2.88 -9.64
C PRO A 67 -6.00 -3.26 -9.03
N MET A 68 -5.27 -2.29 -8.46
CA MET A 68 -4.00 -2.55 -7.77
C MET A 68 -4.22 -3.40 -6.52
N VAL A 69 -5.26 -3.11 -5.74
CA VAL A 69 -5.64 -3.91 -4.57
C VAL A 69 -6.02 -5.33 -4.98
N ILE A 70 -6.84 -5.48 -6.03
CA ILE A 70 -7.28 -6.79 -6.54
C ILE A 70 -6.07 -7.61 -7.03
N VAL A 71 -5.15 -7.01 -7.77
CA VAL A 71 -3.92 -7.68 -8.25
C VAL A 71 -3.04 -8.09 -7.08
N SER A 72 -2.84 -7.21 -6.10
CA SER A 72 -2.05 -7.52 -4.91
C SER A 72 -2.60 -8.72 -4.16
N TYR A 73 -3.89 -8.73 -3.84
CA TYR A 73 -4.52 -9.86 -3.16
C TYR A 73 -4.59 -11.12 -4.04
N GLY A 74 -4.94 -10.99 -5.31
CA GLY A 74 -5.06 -12.12 -6.22
C GLY A 74 -3.74 -12.86 -6.42
N VAL A 75 -2.68 -12.14 -6.71
CA VAL A 75 -1.34 -12.73 -6.92
C VAL A 75 -0.78 -13.28 -5.61
N GLY A 76 -0.82 -12.49 -4.55
CA GLY A 76 -0.17 -12.88 -3.32
C GLY A 76 -0.88 -14.03 -2.59
N LEU A 77 -2.21 -13.98 -2.45
CA LEU A 77 -2.98 -15.10 -1.90
C LEU A 77 -2.86 -16.34 -2.79
N GLY A 78 -2.87 -16.16 -4.12
CA GLY A 78 -2.65 -17.27 -5.05
C GLY A 78 -1.34 -18.00 -4.79
N ILE A 79 -0.24 -17.27 -4.57
CA ILE A 79 1.06 -17.85 -4.23
C ILE A 79 1.01 -18.53 -2.86
N GLU A 80 0.44 -17.89 -1.85
CA GLU A 80 0.32 -18.49 -0.51
C GLU A 80 -0.50 -19.78 -0.52
N PHE A 81 -1.61 -19.82 -1.25
CA PHE A 81 -2.39 -21.05 -1.43
C PHE A 81 -1.58 -22.16 -2.08
N LEU A 82 -0.79 -21.85 -3.12
CA LEU A 82 0.06 -22.84 -3.78
C LEU A 82 1.10 -23.42 -2.81
N PHE A 83 1.74 -22.56 -2.00
CA PHE A 83 2.70 -23.02 -1.00
C PHE A 83 2.04 -23.79 0.13
N ALA A 84 0.86 -23.36 0.60
CA ALA A 84 0.10 -24.03 1.64
C ALA A 84 -0.31 -25.45 1.20
N ILE A 85 -0.83 -25.61 -0.03
CA ILE A 85 -1.16 -26.91 -0.61
C ILE A 85 0.07 -27.81 -0.70
N LYS A 86 1.20 -27.27 -1.19
CA LYS A 86 2.44 -28.05 -1.35
C LYS A 86 3.04 -28.49 -0.02
N ARG A 87 2.97 -27.66 1.00
CA ARG A 87 3.56 -27.91 2.33
C ARG A 87 2.60 -28.56 3.32
N GLY A 88 1.30 -28.60 3.01
CA GLY A 88 0.26 -29.20 3.85
C GLY A 88 -0.02 -28.43 5.15
N HIS A 89 0.11 -27.10 5.12
CA HIS A 89 -0.24 -26.23 6.25
C HIS A 89 -1.40 -25.29 5.92
N GLU A 90 -2.03 -24.74 6.95
CA GLU A 90 -3.09 -23.76 6.79
C GLU A 90 -2.52 -22.41 6.30
N VAL A 91 -3.33 -21.68 5.53
CA VAL A 91 -3.02 -20.31 5.08
C VAL A 91 -3.22 -19.37 6.25
N ASN A 92 -2.22 -18.54 6.53
CA ASN A 92 -2.26 -17.56 7.61
C ASN A 92 -2.83 -16.23 7.14
N GLU A 93 -3.60 -15.56 8.00
CA GLU A 93 -4.23 -14.27 7.72
C GLU A 93 -3.24 -13.09 7.62
N GLY A 94 -1.96 -13.31 7.89
CA GLY A 94 -0.92 -12.28 7.82
C GLY A 94 -0.78 -11.60 6.45
N TYR A 95 -1.19 -12.27 5.38
CA TYR A 95 -1.17 -11.66 4.05
C TYR A 95 -2.26 -10.58 3.86
N LEU A 96 -3.34 -10.61 4.62
CA LEU A 96 -4.39 -9.58 4.54
C LEU A 96 -3.81 -8.18 4.73
N VAL A 97 -2.90 -8.01 5.68
CA VAL A 97 -2.21 -6.75 5.93
C VAL A 97 -1.22 -6.43 4.81
N THR A 98 -0.38 -7.39 4.43
CA THR A 98 0.62 -7.21 3.36
C THR A 98 -0.04 -6.85 2.04
N GLY A 99 -1.12 -7.56 1.66
CA GLY A 99 -1.86 -7.33 0.43
C GLY A 99 -2.51 -5.95 0.35
N MET A 100 -2.89 -5.36 1.50
CA MET A 100 -3.41 -4.00 1.57
C MET A 100 -2.28 -2.96 1.56
N LEU A 101 -1.17 -3.21 2.26
CA LEU A 101 -0.05 -2.28 2.33
C LEU A 101 0.63 -2.06 0.99
N ILE A 102 0.81 -3.12 0.18
CA ILE A 102 1.52 -3.03 -1.09
C ILE A 102 0.94 -1.93 -2.00
N PRO A 103 -0.36 -1.94 -2.36
CA PRO A 103 -0.94 -0.87 -3.18
C PRO A 103 -0.80 0.51 -2.55
N LEU A 104 -0.97 0.61 -1.22
CA LEU A 104 -0.93 1.89 -0.51
C LEU A 104 0.42 2.60 -0.58
N ILE A 105 1.52 1.85 -0.67
CA ILE A 105 2.87 2.40 -0.75
C ILE A 105 3.40 2.55 -2.19
N MET A 106 2.60 2.18 -3.22
CA MET A 106 3.02 2.27 -4.62
C MET A 106 2.50 3.56 -5.29
N PRO A 107 3.17 4.02 -6.36
CA PRO A 107 2.64 5.05 -7.24
C PRO A 107 1.39 4.59 -7.99
N VAL A 108 0.50 5.53 -8.30
CA VAL A 108 -0.76 5.23 -8.99
C VAL A 108 -0.56 4.82 -10.46
N GLU A 109 0.50 5.27 -11.11
CA GLU A 109 0.80 4.97 -12.52
C GLU A 109 1.63 3.69 -12.70
N LEU A 110 1.89 2.92 -11.62
CA LEU A 110 2.60 1.65 -11.75
C LEU A 110 1.74 0.63 -12.53
N PRO A 111 2.24 0.08 -13.66
CA PRO A 111 1.51 -0.93 -14.42
C PRO A 111 1.20 -2.17 -13.59
N LEU A 112 -0.02 -2.70 -13.71
CA LEU A 112 -0.51 -3.82 -12.89
C LEU A 112 0.36 -5.08 -13.01
N TRP A 113 0.97 -5.34 -14.18
CA TRP A 113 1.86 -6.48 -14.35
C TRP A 113 3.19 -6.32 -13.59
N MET A 114 3.71 -5.09 -13.48
CA MET A 114 4.90 -4.81 -12.66
C MET A 114 4.59 -4.97 -11.19
N LEU A 115 3.41 -4.49 -10.76
CA LEU A 115 2.90 -4.72 -9.42
C LEU A 115 2.78 -6.22 -9.12
N ALA A 116 2.20 -7.01 -10.05
CA ALA A 116 2.07 -8.46 -9.90
C ALA A 116 3.43 -9.16 -9.73
N LEU A 117 4.44 -8.77 -10.51
CA LEU A 117 5.81 -9.30 -10.37
C LEU A 117 6.44 -8.90 -9.04
N ALA A 118 6.27 -7.65 -8.60
CA ALA A 118 6.79 -7.18 -7.32
C ALA A 118 6.14 -7.94 -6.13
N VAL A 119 4.83 -8.15 -6.19
CA VAL A 119 4.09 -8.97 -5.21
C VAL A 119 4.61 -10.41 -5.21
N ALA A 120 4.73 -11.03 -6.39
CA ALA A 120 5.21 -12.40 -6.50
C ALA A 120 6.64 -12.55 -5.94
N PHE A 121 7.54 -11.65 -6.28
CA PHE A 121 8.90 -11.62 -5.75
C PHE A 121 8.91 -11.51 -4.22
N ALA A 122 8.15 -10.55 -3.68
CA ALA A 122 8.11 -10.28 -2.26
C ALA A 122 7.49 -11.43 -1.45
N VAL A 123 6.43 -12.05 -1.96
CA VAL A 123 5.77 -13.17 -1.26
C VAL A 123 6.64 -14.41 -1.32
N VAL A 124 7.19 -14.77 -2.47
CA VAL A 124 8.02 -15.96 -2.62
C VAL A 124 9.32 -15.82 -1.83
N LEU A 125 10.12 -14.78 -2.14
CA LEU A 125 11.46 -14.63 -1.57
C LEU A 125 11.47 -13.93 -0.20
N GLY A 126 10.50 -13.06 0.07
CA GLY A 126 10.44 -12.34 1.35
C GLY A 126 9.71 -13.07 2.46
N LYS A 127 8.84 -14.03 2.11
CA LYS A 127 7.96 -14.69 3.08
C LYS A 127 8.02 -16.21 2.99
N GLU A 128 7.64 -16.78 1.84
CA GLU A 128 7.44 -18.24 1.73
C GLU A 128 8.75 -19.04 1.81
N VAL A 129 9.83 -18.54 1.24
CA VAL A 129 11.15 -19.21 1.32
C VAL A 129 11.62 -19.38 2.77
N PHE A 130 11.29 -18.44 3.64
CA PHE A 130 11.67 -18.47 5.05
C PHE A 130 10.72 -19.27 5.96
N GLY A 131 9.57 -19.71 5.45
CA GLY A 131 8.62 -20.53 6.22
C GLY A 131 7.22 -19.92 6.39
N GLY A 132 6.95 -18.75 5.78
CA GLY A 132 5.65 -18.09 5.81
C GLY A 132 5.51 -17.03 6.90
N THR A 133 4.27 -16.76 7.33
CA THR A 133 3.96 -15.70 8.30
C THR A 133 4.67 -15.93 9.64
N GLY A 134 5.36 -14.90 10.12
CA GLY A 134 6.12 -14.92 11.38
C GLY A 134 7.57 -15.40 11.25
N MET A 135 7.96 -15.98 10.11
CA MET A 135 9.34 -16.41 9.84
C MET A 135 10.05 -15.50 8.82
N ASN A 136 9.36 -14.53 8.27
CA ASN A 136 9.92 -13.60 7.30
C ASN A 136 10.95 -12.66 7.94
N ILE A 137 12.14 -12.58 7.34
CA ILE A 137 13.24 -11.70 7.80
C ILE A 137 12.97 -10.24 7.39
N LEU A 138 12.36 -10.04 6.22
CA LEU A 138 12.05 -8.74 5.66
C LEU A 138 10.54 -8.52 5.64
N ASN A 139 10.11 -7.26 5.75
CA ASN A 139 8.71 -6.90 5.51
C ASN A 139 8.39 -7.10 4.02
N PRO A 140 7.44 -8.00 3.66
CA PRO A 140 7.17 -8.29 2.26
C PRO A 140 6.64 -7.09 1.46
N ALA A 141 5.89 -6.18 2.09
CA ALA A 141 5.40 -4.98 1.41
C ALA A 141 6.56 -4.04 1.02
N LEU A 142 7.49 -3.80 1.95
CA LEU A 142 8.68 -3.00 1.68
C LEU A 142 9.60 -3.67 0.66
N LEU A 143 9.71 -4.99 0.70
CA LEU A 143 10.48 -5.75 -0.28
C LEU A 143 9.88 -5.65 -1.70
N ALA A 144 8.54 -5.67 -1.81
CA ALA A 144 7.86 -5.44 -3.08
C ALA A 144 8.16 -4.04 -3.64
N ARG A 145 8.11 -3.01 -2.79
CA ARG A 145 8.47 -1.64 -3.17
C ARG A 145 9.94 -1.52 -3.59
N ALA A 146 10.85 -2.10 -2.81
CA ALA A 146 12.28 -2.10 -3.14
C ALA A 146 12.55 -2.79 -4.49
N PHE A 147 11.96 -3.96 -4.72
CA PHE A 147 12.08 -4.66 -6.00
C PHE A 147 11.56 -3.79 -7.17
N ALA A 148 10.37 -3.22 -7.05
CA ALA A 148 9.81 -2.34 -8.07
C ALA A 148 10.69 -1.11 -8.31
N PHE A 149 11.22 -0.50 -7.25
CA PHE A 149 12.09 0.67 -7.35
C PHE A 149 13.41 0.37 -8.08
N PHE A 150 14.07 -0.73 -7.77
CA PHE A 150 15.33 -1.07 -8.42
C PHE A 150 15.16 -1.64 -9.84
N SER A 151 14.06 -2.38 -10.08
CA SER A 151 13.83 -3.01 -11.39
C SER A 151 13.16 -2.07 -12.39
N TYR A 152 12.31 -1.15 -11.90
CA TYR A 152 11.45 -0.30 -12.72
C TYR A 152 11.47 1.17 -12.25
N ALA A 153 12.66 1.70 -11.99
CA ALA A 153 12.86 3.04 -11.45
C ALA A 153 12.05 4.16 -12.14
N PRO A 154 11.91 4.20 -13.49
CA PRO A 154 11.11 5.23 -14.16
C PRO A 154 9.61 5.22 -13.82
N TYR A 155 9.08 4.10 -13.30
CA TYR A 155 7.68 3.94 -12.88
C TYR A 155 7.50 4.13 -11.38
N MET A 156 8.59 4.26 -10.63
CA MET A 156 8.58 4.38 -9.16
C MET A 156 9.05 5.77 -8.68
N SER A 157 9.68 6.54 -9.55
CA SER A 157 10.25 7.85 -9.23
C SER A 157 10.06 8.80 -10.42
N GLY A 158 9.97 10.08 -10.13
CA GLY A 158 9.79 11.13 -11.13
C GLY A 158 8.50 11.92 -10.93
N ASP A 159 8.29 12.90 -11.80
CA ASP A 159 7.18 13.85 -11.74
C ASP A 159 5.84 13.32 -12.27
N LYS A 160 5.86 12.23 -13.05
CA LYS A 160 4.67 11.72 -13.76
C LYS A 160 4.02 10.49 -13.12
N VAL A 161 4.63 9.92 -12.08
CA VAL A 161 4.18 8.64 -11.50
C VAL A 161 3.14 8.80 -10.39
N TRP A 162 3.03 10.00 -9.81
CA TRP A 162 2.18 10.26 -8.64
C TRP A 162 0.81 10.84 -8.98
N VAL A 163 0.62 11.28 -10.22
CA VAL A 163 -0.66 11.79 -10.73
C VAL A 163 -1.18 10.82 -11.79
N ALA A 164 -2.43 10.40 -11.65
CA ALA A 164 -3.04 9.47 -12.59
C ALA A 164 -3.16 10.07 -14.00
N ASP A 165 -2.81 9.27 -15.01
CA ASP A 165 -2.82 9.67 -16.43
C ASP A 165 -1.96 10.91 -16.76
N ALA A 166 -0.95 11.21 -15.92
CA ALA A 166 -0.06 12.37 -16.12
C ALA A 166 0.64 12.37 -17.50
N ALA A 167 0.98 11.18 -18.02
CA ALA A 167 1.60 11.06 -19.34
C ALA A 167 0.70 11.48 -20.52
N LYS A 168 -0.62 11.55 -20.30
CA LYS A 168 -1.61 11.99 -21.31
C LYS A 168 -1.92 13.47 -21.24
N LEU A 169 -1.42 14.16 -20.22
CA LEU A 169 -1.69 15.55 -19.95
C LEU A 169 -0.46 16.39 -20.27
N ASP A 170 -0.64 17.44 -21.07
CA ASP A 170 0.43 18.41 -21.33
C ASP A 170 0.63 19.30 -20.10
N ALA A 171 1.90 19.48 -19.71
CA ALA A 171 2.32 20.39 -18.63
C ALA A 171 1.86 20.03 -17.20
N VAL A 172 1.65 18.73 -16.90
CA VAL A 172 1.36 18.27 -15.54
C VAL A 172 2.67 18.00 -14.79
N SER A 173 2.84 18.63 -13.64
CA SER A 173 3.88 18.30 -12.66
C SER A 173 3.24 17.62 -11.46
N GLY A 174 3.53 16.33 -11.28
CA GLY A 174 3.13 15.54 -10.12
C GLY A 174 4.28 15.30 -9.16
N GLU A 175 5.25 16.20 -9.15
CA GLU A 175 6.44 16.06 -8.33
C GLU A 175 6.11 16.08 -6.84
N THR A 176 6.71 15.17 -6.08
CA THR A 176 6.54 15.18 -4.64
C THR A 176 7.29 16.35 -4.02
N ILE A 177 6.89 16.80 -2.83
CA ILE A 177 7.56 17.88 -2.10
C ILE A 177 9.07 17.60 -1.92
N LEU A 178 9.43 16.34 -1.67
CA LEU A 178 10.84 15.95 -1.56
C LEU A 178 11.56 16.02 -2.91
N GLY A 179 10.87 15.72 -4.02
CA GLY A 179 11.41 15.87 -5.38
C GLY A 179 11.75 17.32 -5.67
N THR A 180 10.79 18.24 -5.50
CA THR A 180 11.00 19.66 -5.72
C THR A 180 12.12 20.26 -4.88
N LEU A 181 12.29 19.80 -3.64
CA LEU A 181 13.40 20.21 -2.78
C LEU A 181 14.74 19.65 -3.23
N ALA A 182 14.77 18.41 -3.74
CA ALA A 182 15.99 17.76 -4.23
C ALA A 182 16.52 18.43 -5.50
N ASP A 183 15.65 18.90 -6.38
CA ASP A 183 16.01 19.59 -7.64
C ASP A 183 16.40 21.06 -7.42
N GLY A 184 16.52 21.51 -6.17
CA GLY A 184 16.99 22.84 -5.82
C GLY A 184 15.93 23.93 -5.96
N GLY A 185 14.68 23.59 -6.13
CA GLY A 185 13.52 24.49 -6.27
C GLY A 185 13.11 25.21 -4.98
N GLY A 186 13.96 25.48 -4.07
CA GLY A 186 13.95 26.32 -2.84
C GLY A 186 12.66 26.74 -2.16
N GLN A 187 11.48 26.57 -2.77
CA GLN A 187 10.20 26.92 -2.17
C GLN A 187 9.22 25.74 -2.30
N VAL A 188 8.71 25.30 -1.16
CA VAL A 188 7.62 24.33 -1.07
C VAL A 188 6.34 25.04 -1.51
N SER A 189 5.72 24.57 -2.59
CA SER A 189 4.47 25.14 -3.15
C SER A 189 3.23 24.88 -2.30
N HIS A 190 3.30 23.95 -1.35
CA HIS A 190 2.20 23.53 -0.50
C HIS A 190 2.31 24.08 0.91
N SER A 191 1.18 24.47 1.51
CA SER A 191 1.16 24.89 2.91
C SER A 191 1.38 23.69 3.86
N VAL A 192 1.81 23.95 5.08
CA VAL A 192 1.93 22.92 6.12
C VAL A 192 0.59 22.23 6.38
N MET A 193 -0.51 22.98 6.25
CA MET A 193 -1.86 22.43 6.41
C MET A 193 -2.23 21.49 5.27
N ASP A 194 -1.88 21.80 4.03
CA ASP A 194 -2.11 20.92 2.88
C ASP A 194 -1.31 19.62 3.01
N MET A 195 -0.08 19.70 3.49
CA MET A 195 0.76 18.53 3.79
C MET A 195 0.15 17.66 4.90
N PHE A 196 -0.39 18.28 5.96
CA PHE A 196 -1.02 17.55 7.05
C PHE A 196 -2.33 16.87 6.62
N MET A 197 -3.15 17.58 5.85
CA MET A 197 -4.41 17.06 5.30
C MET A 197 -4.17 16.03 4.20
N GLY A 198 -3.06 16.17 3.44
CA GLY A 198 -2.68 15.24 2.39
C GLY A 198 -3.05 15.67 0.96
N TYR A 199 -3.30 16.96 0.74
CA TYR A 199 -3.61 17.51 -0.60
C TYR A 199 -2.33 17.68 -1.45
N VAL A 200 -1.49 16.64 -1.43
CA VAL A 200 -0.19 16.63 -2.09
C VAL A 200 -0.03 15.38 -2.94
N PRO A 201 0.74 15.43 -4.03
CA PRO A 201 1.05 14.23 -4.81
C PRO A 201 1.97 13.30 -4.02
N GLY A 202 1.76 11.99 -4.14
CA GLY A 202 2.53 10.97 -3.43
C GLY A 202 1.94 9.58 -3.56
N SER A 203 2.46 8.62 -2.81
CA SER A 203 1.92 7.26 -2.76
C SER A 203 0.50 7.24 -2.19
N ILE A 204 -0.28 6.26 -2.64
CA ILE A 204 -1.74 6.23 -2.44
C ILE A 204 -2.14 6.37 -0.96
N GLY A 205 -1.45 5.71 -0.05
CA GLY A 205 -1.80 5.67 1.38
C GLY A 205 -0.94 6.53 2.30
N GLU A 206 0.07 7.23 1.80
CA GLU A 206 1.07 7.93 2.64
C GLU A 206 0.92 9.46 2.62
N THR A 207 -0.03 10.02 1.86
CA THR A 207 -0.16 11.46 1.67
C THR A 207 -0.78 12.18 2.88
N SER A 208 -1.77 11.60 3.56
CA SER A 208 -2.50 12.26 4.66
C SER A 208 -2.04 11.79 6.03
N VAL A 209 -1.37 12.68 6.75
CA VAL A 209 -1.00 12.46 8.16
C VAL A 209 -2.24 12.30 9.04
N LEU A 210 -3.29 13.08 8.78
CA LEU A 210 -4.54 13.00 9.54
C LEU A 210 -5.18 11.60 9.45
N MET A 211 -5.26 11.02 8.24
CA MET A 211 -5.87 9.69 8.05
C MET A 211 -5.01 8.58 8.67
N ILE A 212 -3.69 8.74 8.65
CA ILE A 212 -2.78 7.83 9.35
C ILE A 212 -3.00 7.90 10.86
N LEU A 213 -3.17 9.09 11.43
CA LEU A 213 -3.45 9.25 12.87
C LEU A 213 -4.82 8.69 13.26
N ILE A 214 -5.85 8.84 12.41
CA ILE A 214 -7.16 8.20 12.62
C ILE A 214 -7.00 6.67 12.61
N GLY A 215 -6.26 6.13 11.65
CA GLY A 215 -5.94 4.70 11.61
C GLY A 215 -5.20 4.23 12.87
N ALA A 216 -4.21 4.99 13.33
CA ALA A 216 -3.47 4.69 14.55
C ALA A 216 -4.36 4.71 15.81
N ALA A 217 -5.38 5.58 15.85
CA ALA A 217 -6.34 5.64 16.96
C ALA A 217 -7.32 4.44 16.96
N LEU A 218 -7.45 3.71 15.85
CA LEU A 218 -8.27 2.49 15.76
C LEU A 218 -7.52 1.24 16.22
N LEU A 219 -6.18 1.29 16.29
CA LEU A 219 -5.32 0.20 16.80
C LEU A 219 -5.26 0.22 18.32
#